data_530fce6324667de0d080161051c2c866
#
_entry.id   530fce6324667de0d080161051c2c866
#
_cell.length_a   1.000
_cell.length_b   1.000
_cell.length_c   1.000
_cell.angle_alpha   90.00
_cell.angle_beta   90.00
_cell.angle_gamma   90.00
#
_symmetry.space_group_name_H-M   'P 1'
#
loop_
_entity.id
_entity.type
_entity.pdbx_description
1 polymer ?
#
loop_
_entity_poly.entity_id
_entity_poly.type
_entity_poly.pdbx_seq_one_letter_code
_entity_poly.pdbx_strand_id
1 'polypeptide(L)'
;RLSNLLKYYEACPGCIDFKEKKWYTDFTFGTKKGDRFRREVYIKRGDYMQSAMKYYDDVDSWKTVMFLYNSALKEVGTKLEILNDEFQHVHRYNPIEHIKTRIKTPESIVKKLRRYGHETSIENMVRYINDIAGVRLICSFTSDIYRLAEMIGNQSDLKVLSIKDYIKNPKESGYKSYHMLVSVPIFLSDSVVDTKV
;
A
#
# COMPACT_ATOMS: atom_id res chain seq x y z
N ARG A 1 31.59 -1.12 2.97
CA ARG A 1 30.62 -0.42 2.06
C ARG A 1 29.39 0.08 2.80
N LEU A 2 28.98 -0.51 3.90
CA LEU A 2 27.91 -0.02 4.78
C LEU A 2 28.32 1.22 5.61
N SER A 3 29.62 1.37 5.90
CA SER A 3 30.16 2.54 6.60
C SER A 3 30.04 3.87 5.85
N ASN A 4 29.90 3.82 4.52
CA ASN A 4 29.71 5.01 3.71
C ASN A 4 28.25 5.47 3.61
N LEU A 5 27.28 4.58 3.84
CA LEU A 5 25.88 4.93 3.89
C LEU A 5 25.52 5.67 5.20
N LEU A 6 26.09 5.26 6.33
CA LEU A 6 25.88 5.92 7.62
C LEU A 6 26.43 7.35 7.68
N LYS A 7 27.54 7.64 6.97
CA LYS A 7 28.07 9.01 6.85
C LYS A 7 27.17 9.98 6.06
N TYR A 8 26.30 9.45 5.20
CA TYR A 8 25.31 10.27 4.49
C TYR A 8 24.14 10.69 5.38
N TYR A 9 23.78 9.89 6.39
CA TYR A 9 22.72 10.23 7.35
C TYR A 9 23.14 11.28 8.40
N GLU A 10 24.43 11.37 8.71
CA GLU A 10 24.95 12.37 9.67
C GLU A 10 25.14 13.78 9.07
N ALA A 11 25.10 13.92 7.74
CA ALA A 11 25.41 15.17 7.05
C ALA A 11 24.19 16.05 6.74
N CYS A 12 22.99 15.68 7.15
CA CYS A 12 21.79 16.47 6.88
C CYS A 12 20.95 16.71 8.15
N PRO A 13 21.35 17.63 9.06
CA PRO A 13 20.60 17.96 10.28
C PRO A 13 19.39 18.88 10.01
N GLY A 14 18.63 18.62 8.96
CA GLY A 14 17.47 19.44 8.57
C GLY A 14 16.39 18.69 7.82
N CYS A 15 16.55 17.38 7.67
CA CYS A 15 15.64 16.61 6.81
C CYS A 15 14.29 16.25 7.46
N ILE A 16 14.08 16.52 8.76
CA ILE A 16 12.82 16.19 9.42
C ILE A 16 12.38 17.39 10.26
N ASP A 17 11.28 18.03 9.86
CA ASP A 17 10.56 18.93 10.74
C ASP A 17 9.43 18.18 11.44
N PHE A 18 9.67 17.79 12.69
CA PHE A 18 8.71 17.07 13.53
C PHE A 18 7.46 17.88 13.87
N LYS A 19 7.51 19.22 13.80
CA LYS A 19 6.37 20.09 14.11
C LYS A 19 5.37 20.16 12.96
N GLU A 20 5.85 20.14 11.71
CA GLU A 20 5.00 20.26 10.54
C GLU A 20 4.74 18.92 9.79
N LYS A 21 5.31 17.79 10.25
CA LYS A 21 5.22 16.46 9.59
C LYS A 21 5.62 16.49 8.11
N LYS A 22 6.65 17.26 7.77
CA LYS A 22 7.20 17.34 6.41
C LYS A 22 8.43 16.45 6.30
N TRP A 23 8.49 15.68 5.21
CA TRP A 23 9.65 14.87 4.85
C TRP A 23 10.37 15.56 3.68
N TYR A 24 11.69 15.71 3.82
CA TYR A 24 12.53 16.23 2.74
C TYR A 24 13.45 15.11 2.27
N THR A 25 13.44 14.80 0.98
CA THR A 25 14.41 13.89 0.37
C THR A 25 15.25 14.66 -0.63
N ASP A 26 16.55 14.80 -0.34
CA ASP A 26 17.53 15.33 -1.29
C ASP A 26 18.15 14.14 -2.03
N PHE A 27 17.74 13.91 -3.28
CA PHE A 27 18.45 13.01 -4.19
C PHE A 27 19.37 13.83 -5.08
N THR A 28 20.69 13.70 -4.86
CA THR A 28 21.69 14.23 -5.80
C THR A 28 22.12 13.11 -6.74
N PHE A 29 21.56 13.06 -7.94
CA PHE A 29 22.17 12.34 -9.04
C PHE A 29 23.31 13.19 -9.59
N GLY A 30 24.53 12.60 -9.62
CA GLY A 30 25.73 13.28 -10.14
C GLY A 30 25.60 13.57 -11.64
N THR A 31 25.06 14.75 -11.96
CA THR A 31 25.26 15.41 -13.24
C THR A 31 26.09 16.65 -12.99
N LYS A 32 27.01 16.94 -13.90
CA LYS A 32 27.99 18.01 -13.82
C LYS A 32 27.35 19.35 -13.43
N LYS A 33 27.88 19.92 -12.33
CA LYS A 33 27.70 21.30 -11.85
C LYS A 33 26.26 21.81 -11.55
N GLY A 34 25.90 21.82 -10.29
CA GLY A 34 25.37 23.06 -9.67
C GLY A 34 23.85 23.14 -9.47
N ASP A 35 23.01 22.32 -10.05
CA ASP A 35 21.56 22.46 -9.87
C ASP A 35 21.04 21.55 -8.74
N ARG A 36 20.78 22.16 -7.57
CA ARG A 36 20.02 21.55 -6.51
C ARG A 36 18.54 21.60 -6.87
N PHE A 37 17.99 20.50 -7.35
CA PHE A 37 16.55 20.35 -7.42
C PHE A 37 16.01 20.01 -6.02
N ARG A 38 15.48 20.99 -5.32
CA ARG A 38 14.71 20.81 -4.10
C ARG A 38 13.26 20.59 -4.49
N ARG A 39 12.77 19.36 -4.44
CA ARG A 39 11.35 19.07 -4.63
C ARG A 39 10.70 18.89 -3.25
N GLU A 40 9.89 19.86 -2.83
CA GLU A 40 9.07 19.73 -1.62
C GLU A 40 7.88 18.82 -1.96
N VAL A 41 7.86 17.63 -1.37
CA VAL A 41 6.69 16.74 -1.45
C VAL A 41 5.80 17.04 -0.26
N TYR A 42 4.75 17.82 -0.50
CA TYR A 42 3.72 18.11 0.51
C TYR A 42 2.71 16.97 0.53
N ILE A 43 2.69 16.18 1.59
CA ILE A 43 1.66 15.17 1.82
C ILE A 43 0.68 15.71 2.87
N LYS A 44 -0.40 16.36 2.43
CA LYS A 44 -1.54 16.71 3.31
C LYS A 44 -2.45 15.49 3.48
N ARG A 45 -2.72 15.12 4.72
CA ARG A 45 -3.47 13.93 5.14
C ARG A 45 -4.93 13.86 4.67
N GLY A 46 -5.45 14.87 3.96
CA GLY A 46 -6.84 14.98 3.48
C GLY A 46 -7.07 14.74 1.99
N ASP A 47 -6.02 14.82 1.15
CA ASP A 47 -6.18 14.90 -0.31
C ASP A 47 -5.95 13.56 -1.06
N TYR A 48 -5.73 12.45 -0.34
CA TYR A 48 -5.32 11.19 -0.95
C TYR A 48 -6.33 10.61 -1.96
N MET A 49 -7.62 10.64 -1.60
CA MET A 49 -8.65 10.14 -2.53
C MET A 49 -8.80 11.03 -3.76
N GLN A 50 -8.57 12.33 -3.60
CA GLN A 50 -8.74 13.32 -4.66
C GLN A 50 -7.57 13.28 -5.65
N SER A 51 -6.32 13.08 -5.17
CA SER A 51 -5.15 12.91 -6.05
C SER A 51 -5.21 11.59 -6.83
N ALA A 52 -5.62 10.50 -6.19
CA ALA A 52 -5.82 9.22 -6.85
C ALA A 52 -6.92 9.32 -7.92
N MET A 53 -8.08 9.91 -7.60
CA MET A 53 -9.18 10.10 -8.57
C MET A 53 -8.72 10.95 -9.76
N LYS A 54 -8.03 12.08 -9.53
CA LYS A 54 -7.52 12.95 -10.60
C LYS A 54 -6.54 12.20 -11.53
N TYR A 55 -5.65 11.36 -10.97
CA TYR A 55 -4.73 10.58 -11.78
C TYR A 55 -5.45 9.56 -12.66
N TYR A 56 -6.51 8.93 -12.16
CA TYR A 56 -7.31 7.97 -12.92
C TYR A 56 -8.18 8.64 -13.99
N ASP A 57 -8.58 9.88 -13.82
CA ASP A 57 -9.31 10.65 -14.85
C ASP A 57 -8.42 10.94 -16.07
N ASP A 58 -7.09 11.11 -15.87
CA ASP A 58 -6.11 11.38 -16.93
C ASP A 58 -5.59 10.11 -17.62
N VAL A 59 -6.01 8.90 -17.15
CA VAL A 59 -5.49 7.63 -17.65
C VAL A 59 -6.52 6.86 -18.46
N ASP A 60 -6.37 6.91 -19.77
CA ASP A 60 -7.22 6.21 -20.75
C ASP A 60 -7.01 4.69 -20.83
N SER A 61 -6.11 4.11 -20.03
CA SER A 61 -5.68 2.73 -20.22
C SER A 61 -5.86 1.85 -18.98
N TRP A 62 -6.67 0.82 -19.09
CA TRP A 62 -6.76 -0.28 -18.13
C TRP A 62 -5.40 -0.87 -17.76
N LYS A 63 -4.43 -0.87 -18.69
CA LYS A 63 -3.07 -1.36 -18.42
C LYS A 63 -2.35 -0.53 -17.38
N THR A 64 -2.49 0.80 -17.44
CA THR A 64 -1.86 1.72 -16.47
C THR A 64 -2.48 1.57 -15.10
N VAL A 65 -3.81 1.44 -15.02
CA VAL A 65 -4.48 1.20 -13.74
C VAL A 65 -4.07 -0.15 -13.15
N MET A 66 -4.01 -1.21 -13.96
CA MET A 66 -3.55 -2.52 -13.50
C MET A 66 -2.09 -2.52 -13.08
N PHE A 67 -1.24 -1.70 -13.71
CA PHE A 67 0.13 -1.47 -13.28
C PHE A 67 0.18 -0.91 -11.85
N LEU A 68 -0.65 0.10 -11.52
CA LEU A 68 -0.72 0.66 -10.16
C LEU A 68 -1.14 -0.37 -9.12
N TYR A 69 -2.17 -1.17 -9.41
CA TYR A 69 -2.59 -2.24 -8.50
C TYR A 69 -1.52 -3.32 -8.32
N ASN A 70 -0.77 -3.67 -9.39
CA ASN A 70 0.38 -4.57 -9.28
C ASN A 70 1.51 -3.96 -8.44
N SER A 71 1.77 -2.66 -8.59
CA SER A 71 2.77 -1.95 -7.79
C SER A 71 2.38 -1.91 -6.32
N ALA A 72 1.12 -1.60 -6.02
CA ALA A 72 0.59 -1.63 -4.66
C ALA A 72 0.70 -3.03 -4.02
N LEU A 73 0.43 -4.07 -4.82
CA LEU A 73 0.55 -5.45 -4.35
C LEU A 73 2.01 -5.82 -4.03
N LYS A 74 2.97 -5.31 -4.81
CA LYS A 74 4.41 -5.49 -4.53
C LYS A 74 4.82 -4.76 -3.25
N GLU A 75 4.41 -3.51 -3.08
CA GLU A 75 4.71 -2.72 -1.87
C GLU A 75 4.20 -3.42 -0.60
N VAL A 76 2.92 -3.76 -0.57
CA VAL A 76 2.32 -4.44 0.58
C VAL A 76 2.91 -5.84 0.74
N GLY A 77 3.13 -6.58 -0.36
CA GLY A 77 3.76 -7.90 -0.33
C GLY A 77 5.14 -7.88 0.29
N THR A 78 6.01 -6.97 -0.16
CA THR A 78 7.37 -6.80 0.38
C THR A 78 7.36 -6.46 1.87
N LYS A 79 6.45 -5.60 2.33
CA LYS A 79 6.30 -5.30 3.76
C LYS A 79 5.95 -6.53 4.59
N LEU A 80 5.06 -7.36 4.08
CA LEU A 80 4.65 -8.60 4.76
C LEU A 80 5.75 -9.66 4.72
N GLU A 81 6.53 -9.73 3.64
CA GLU A 81 7.71 -10.59 3.54
C GLU A 81 8.78 -10.16 4.55
N ILE A 82 9.05 -8.84 4.68
CA ILE A 82 9.97 -8.33 5.70
C ILE A 82 9.52 -8.70 7.11
N LEU A 83 8.23 -8.56 7.44
CA LEU A 83 7.69 -8.98 8.73
C LEU A 83 7.84 -10.49 8.95
N ASN A 84 7.58 -11.29 7.92
CA ASN A 84 7.76 -12.74 7.98
C ASN A 84 9.22 -13.12 8.23
N ASP A 85 10.15 -12.47 7.54
CA ASP A 85 11.59 -12.69 7.71
C ASP A 85 12.06 -12.26 9.11
N GLU A 86 11.55 -11.14 9.62
CA GLU A 86 11.83 -10.70 11.00
C GLU A 86 11.37 -11.75 12.01
N PHE A 87 10.14 -12.26 11.87
CA PHE A 87 9.64 -13.31 12.77
C PHE A 87 10.46 -14.59 12.69
N GLN A 88 10.94 -14.98 11.52
CA GLN A 88 11.77 -16.16 11.35
C GLN A 88 13.17 -16.01 11.95
N HIS A 89 13.78 -14.82 11.86
CA HIS A 89 15.18 -14.63 12.24
C HIS A 89 15.37 -14.06 13.65
N VAL A 90 14.42 -13.25 14.14
CA VAL A 90 14.55 -12.51 15.39
C VAL A 90 13.70 -13.08 16.50
N HIS A 91 12.53 -13.62 16.16
CA HIS A 91 11.55 -14.10 17.13
C HIS A 91 11.55 -15.63 17.23
N ARG A 92 11.18 -16.14 18.42
CA ARG A 92 11.06 -17.60 18.65
C ARG A 92 9.85 -18.24 17.97
N TYR A 93 8.92 -17.43 17.51
CA TYR A 93 7.66 -17.84 16.93
C TYR A 93 7.27 -16.96 15.75
N ASN A 94 6.97 -17.58 14.62
CA ASN A 94 6.44 -16.89 13.44
C ASN A 94 4.92 -17.11 13.35
N PRO A 95 4.11 -16.06 13.44
CA PRO A 95 2.65 -16.14 13.31
C PRO A 95 2.17 -16.35 11.87
N ILE A 96 3.05 -16.14 10.87
CA ILE A 96 2.72 -16.19 9.44
C ILE A 96 3.06 -17.56 8.87
N GLU A 97 2.05 -18.32 8.47
CA GLU A 97 2.23 -19.62 7.80
C GLU A 97 2.41 -19.45 6.29
N HIS A 98 1.56 -18.62 5.67
CA HIS A 98 1.60 -18.37 4.24
C HIS A 98 1.19 -16.95 3.88
N ILE A 99 1.89 -16.40 2.88
CA ILE A 99 1.53 -15.14 2.19
C ILE A 99 1.16 -15.48 0.76
N LYS A 100 -0.05 -15.12 0.35
CA LYS A 100 -0.51 -15.29 -1.05
C LYS A 100 -0.99 -13.96 -1.60
N THR A 101 -0.43 -13.55 -2.71
CA THR A 101 -0.86 -12.36 -3.45
C THR A 101 -1.79 -12.76 -4.60
N ARG A 102 -2.74 -11.89 -4.89
CA ARG A 102 -3.67 -12.08 -6.00
C ARG A 102 -4.03 -10.74 -6.60
N ILE A 103 -4.02 -10.70 -7.93
CA ILE A 103 -4.64 -9.64 -8.70
C ILE A 103 -5.85 -10.18 -9.46
N LYS A 104 -6.93 -9.43 -9.49
CA LYS A 104 -8.16 -9.80 -10.19
C LYS A 104 -7.99 -9.52 -11.68
N THR A 105 -8.41 -10.45 -12.52
CA THR A 105 -8.35 -10.28 -13.98
C THR A 105 -9.35 -9.21 -14.45
N PRO A 106 -9.03 -8.48 -15.55
CA PRO A 106 -9.94 -7.48 -16.13
C PRO A 106 -11.36 -8.02 -16.37
N GLU A 107 -11.49 -9.25 -16.91
CA GLU A 107 -12.78 -9.88 -17.16
C GLU A 107 -13.58 -10.07 -15.87
N SER A 108 -12.90 -10.46 -14.78
CA SER A 108 -13.52 -10.63 -13.46
C SER A 108 -13.96 -9.30 -12.86
N ILE A 109 -13.24 -8.21 -13.14
CA ILE A 109 -13.59 -6.85 -12.72
C ILE A 109 -14.85 -6.40 -13.46
N VAL A 110 -14.86 -6.52 -14.79
CA VAL A 110 -16.01 -6.18 -15.65
C VAL A 110 -17.25 -6.96 -15.23
N LYS A 111 -17.12 -8.27 -15.03
CA LYS A 111 -18.24 -9.12 -14.56
C LYS A 111 -18.80 -8.65 -13.23
N LYS A 112 -17.91 -8.20 -12.30
CA LYS A 112 -18.32 -7.71 -10.99
C LYS A 112 -19.01 -6.36 -11.06
N LEU A 113 -18.50 -5.41 -11.89
CA LEU A 113 -19.14 -4.11 -12.13
C LEU A 113 -20.58 -4.32 -12.67
N ARG A 114 -20.73 -5.12 -13.71
CA ARG A 114 -22.05 -5.44 -14.30
C ARG A 114 -23.00 -6.05 -13.28
N ARG A 115 -22.53 -6.96 -12.42
CA ARG A 115 -23.34 -7.57 -11.36
C ARG A 115 -23.83 -6.52 -10.34
N TYR A 116 -23.07 -5.45 -10.12
CA TYR A 116 -23.45 -4.34 -9.24
C TYR A 116 -24.27 -3.24 -9.95
N GLY A 117 -24.57 -3.41 -11.24
CA GLY A 117 -25.34 -2.44 -12.04
C GLY A 117 -24.53 -1.21 -12.45
N HIS A 118 -23.19 -1.31 -12.44
CA HIS A 118 -22.33 -0.21 -12.84
C HIS A 118 -21.80 -0.39 -14.27
N GLU A 119 -21.65 0.74 -14.97
CA GLU A 119 -20.96 0.77 -16.27
C GLU A 119 -19.49 0.36 -16.12
N THR A 120 -18.95 -0.20 -17.22
CA THR A 120 -17.56 -0.64 -17.31
C THR A 120 -16.68 0.57 -17.61
N SER A 121 -16.27 1.29 -16.57
CA SER A 121 -15.33 2.41 -16.64
C SER A 121 -14.22 2.23 -15.62
N ILE A 122 -13.09 2.92 -15.83
CA ILE A 122 -11.97 2.96 -14.88
C ILE A 122 -12.42 3.59 -13.56
N GLU A 123 -13.17 4.69 -13.64
CA GLU A 123 -13.71 5.37 -12.46
C GLU A 123 -14.56 4.41 -11.60
N ASN A 124 -15.51 3.71 -12.20
CA ASN A 124 -16.35 2.74 -11.50
C ASN A 124 -15.54 1.56 -10.94
N MET A 125 -14.51 1.12 -11.65
CA MET A 125 -13.59 0.09 -11.18
C MET A 125 -12.89 0.53 -9.90
N VAL A 126 -12.27 1.72 -9.90
CA VAL A 126 -11.56 2.26 -8.74
C VAL A 126 -12.51 2.54 -7.58
N ARG A 127 -13.71 3.06 -7.88
CA ARG A 127 -14.69 3.46 -6.86
C ARG A 127 -15.33 2.26 -6.16
N TYR A 128 -15.80 1.26 -6.92
CA TYR A 128 -16.69 0.21 -6.39
C TYR A 128 -16.01 -1.14 -6.19
N ILE A 129 -14.85 -1.39 -6.80
CA ILE A 129 -14.17 -2.67 -6.65
C ILE A 129 -12.98 -2.53 -5.67
N ASN A 130 -13.12 -3.14 -4.51
CA ASN A 130 -12.09 -3.07 -3.45
C ASN A 130 -11.21 -4.33 -3.37
N ASP A 131 -11.37 -5.29 -4.28
CA ASP A 131 -10.65 -6.57 -4.29
C ASP A 131 -9.94 -6.79 -5.63
N ILE A 132 -9.41 -5.72 -6.25
CA ILE A 132 -8.62 -5.79 -7.48
C ILE A 132 -7.26 -6.38 -7.17
N ALA A 133 -6.57 -5.83 -6.21
CA ALA A 133 -5.36 -6.38 -5.61
C ALA A 133 -5.68 -6.88 -4.20
N GLY A 134 -5.06 -7.96 -3.77
CA GLY A 134 -5.25 -8.46 -2.42
C GLY A 134 -4.14 -9.39 -1.98
N VAL A 135 -3.83 -9.35 -0.70
CA VAL A 135 -2.92 -10.26 -0.04
C VAL A 135 -3.71 -11.09 0.96
N ARG A 136 -3.46 -12.39 0.95
CA ARG A 136 -4.00 -13.32 1.94
C ARG A 136 -2.87 -13.79 2.85
N LEU A 137 -3.02 -13.50 4.14
CA LEU A 137 -2.21 -14.06 5.20
C LEU A 137 -2.93 -15.26 5.82
N ILE A 138 -2.19 -16.33 6.05
CA ILE A 138 -2.67 -17.50 6.81
C ILE A 138 -1.84 -17.55 8.09
N CYS A 139 -2.50 -17.59 9.22
CA CYS A 139 -1.90 -17.63 10.56
C CYS A 139 -2.29 -18.91 11.28
N SER A 140 -1.44 -19.37 12.17
CA SER A 140 -1.68 -20.57 12.99
C SER A 140 -2.82 -20.34 14.00
N PHE A 141 -2.90 -19.17 14.63
CA PHE A 141 -3.88 -18.87 15.66
C PHE A 141 -4.67 -17.59 15.34
N THR A 142 -5.89 -17.55 15.85
CA THR A 142 -6.77 -16.38 15.69
C THR A 142 -6.18 -15.11 16.33
N SER A 143 -5.48 -15.26 17.47
CA SER A 143 -4.79 -14.13 18.13
C SER A 143 -3.75 -13.47 17.24
N ASP A 144 -3.07 -14.26 16.43
CA ASP A 144 -2.02 -13.75 15.53
C ASP A 144 -2.59 -12.88 14.42
N ILE A 145 -3.81 -13.17 13.97
CA ILE A 145 -4.50 -12.35 12.97
C ILE A 145 -4.68 -10.93 13.49
N TYR A 146 -5.14 -10.78 14.74
CA TYR A 146 -5.33 -9.45 15.33
C TYR A 146 -4.02 -8.71 15.57
N ARG A 147 -3.00 -9.45 16.05
CA ARG A 147 -1.66 -8.88 16.27
C ARG A 147 -1.04 -8.38 14.97
N LEU A 148 -1.10 -9.17 13.90
CA LEU A 148 -0.60 -8.77 12.58
C LEU A 148 -1.40 -7.61 11.99
N ALA A 149 -2.74 -7.62 12.15
CA ALA A 149 -3.59 -6.52 11.71
C ALA A 149 -3.23 -5.20 12.40
N GLU A 150 -2.94 -5.24 13.70
CA GLU A 150 -2.48 -4.07 14.45
C GLU A 150 -1.10 -3.59 13.95
N MET A 151 -0.13 -4.50 13.77
CA MET A 151 1.20 -4.16 13.24
C MET A 151 1.12 -3.52 11.86
N ILE A 152 0.30 -4.06 10.96
CA ILE A 152 0.09 -3.51 9.62
C ILE A 152 -0.60 -2.15 9.71
N GLY A 153 -1.62 -2.02 10.55
CA GLY A 153 -2.37 -0.78 10.73
C GLY A 153 -1.56 0.37 11.34
N ASN A 154 -0.49 0.05 12.07
CA ASN A 154 0.41 1.03 12.68
C ASN A 154 1.54 1.48 11.74
N GLN A 155 1.69 0.91 10.55
CA GLN A 155 2.67 1.39 9.58
C GLN A 155 2.28 2.77 9.06
N SER A 156 3.21 3.72 9.11
CA SER A 156 2.95 5.15 8.86
C SER A 156 2.56 5.46 7.41
N ASP A 157 2.94 4.60 6.49
CA ASP A 157 2.70 4.71 5.05
C ASP A 157 1.50 3.88 4.55
N LEU A 158 0.85 3.13 5.45
CA LEU A 158 -0.41 2.44 5.16
C LEU A 158 -1.58 3.15 5.83
N LYS A 159 -2.64 3.41 5.08
CA LYS A 159 -3.88 3.98 5.60
C LYS A 159 -4.96 2.92 5.63
N VAL A 160 -5.44 2.56 6.81
CA VAL A 160 -6.58 1.65 6.95
C VAL A 160 -7.85 2.38 6.54
N LEU A 161 -8.51 1.89 5.49
CA LEU A 161 -9.75 2.44 4.95
C LEU A 161 -10.99 1.79 5.58
N SER A 162 -10.97 0.47 5.74
CA SER A 162 -12.07 -0.27 6.39
C SER A 162 -11.61 -1.60 6.93
N ILE A 163 -12.32 -2.06 7.96
CA ILE A 163 -12.12 -3.37 8.58
C ILE A 163 -13.47 -4.11 8.61
N LYS A 164 -13.44 -5.40 8.28
CA LYS A 164 -14.59 -6.31 8.43
C LYS A 164 -14.13 -7.56 9.18
N ASP A 165 -14.54 -7.67 10.42
CA ASP A 165 -14.20 -8.78 11.31
C ASP A 165 -15.26 -9.87 11.24
N TYR A 166 -15.08 -10.83 10.34
CA TYR A 166 -15.90 -12.02 10.23
C TYR A 166 -15.46 -13.16 11.17
N ILE A 167 -14.43 -12.93 12.01
CA ILE A 167 -14.09 -13.86 13.07
C ILE A 167 -15.06 -13.66 14.24
N LYS A 168 -15.27 -12.38 14.64
CA LYS A 168 -16.23 -12.01 15.68
C LYS A 168 -17.67 -12.12 15.20
N ASN A 169 -17.93 -11.73 13.95
CA ASN A 169 -19.25 -11.73 13.34
C ASN A 169 -19.24 -12.59 12.07
N PRO A 170 -19.28 -13.93 12.19
CA PRO A 170 -19.26 -14.83 11.04
C PRO A 170 -20.44 -14.58 10.10
N LYS A 171 -20.24 -14.84 8.81
CA LYS A 171 -21.35 -14.83 7.87
C LYS A 171 -22.30 -16.00 8.12
N GLU A 172 -23.54 -15.91 7.66
CA GLU A 172 -24.53 -17.00 7.74
C GLU A 172 -24.02 -18.33 7.18
N SER A 173 -23.14 -18.28 6.16
CA SER A 173 -22.46 -19.44 5.60
C SER A 173 -21.36 -20.04 6.49
N GLY A 174 -21.15 -19.53 7.71
CA GLY A 174 -20.07 -19.96 8.59
C GLY A 174 -18.67 -19.43 8.22
N TYR A 175 -18.56 -18.59 7.18
CA TYR A 175 -17.27 -18.01 6.77
C TYR A 175 -16.68 -17.10 7.84
N LYS A 176 -15.44 -17.37 8.22
CA LYS A 176 -14.64 -16.61 9.20
C LYS A 176 -13.38 -16.09 8.55
N SER A 177 -13.09 -14.80 8.69
CA SER A 177 -11.84 -14.16 8.32
C SER A 177 -11.81 -12.73 8.84
N TYR A 178 -10.63 -12.13 8.84
CA TYR A 178 -10.45 -10.71 9.11
C TYR A 178 -10.07 -10.02 7.80
N HIS A 179 -10.84 -9.03 7.38
CA HIS A 179 -10.57 -8.27 6.17
C HIS A 179 -10.18 -6.85 6.55
N MET A 180 -9.05 -6.41 6.04
CA MET A 180 -8.57 -5.05 6.14
C MET A 180 -8.40 -4.50 4.72
N LEU A 181 -9.01 -3.37 4.43
CA LEU A 181 -8.76 -2.61 3.21
C LEU A 181 -7.82 -1.48 3.54
N VAL A 182 -6.69 -1.44 2.88
CA VAL A 182 -5.65 -0.41 3.07
C VAL A 182 -5.45 0.39 1.79
N SER A 183 -5.00 1.62 1.94
CA SER A 183 -4.44 2.45 0.88
C SER A 183 -2.95 2.56 1.08
N VAL A 184 -2.19 2.36 0.02
CA VAL A 184 -0.74 2.49 -0.01
C VAL A 184 -0.33 3.50 -1.07
N PRO A 185 0.56 4.47 -0.76
CA PRO A 185 1.05 5.44 -1.73
C PRO A 185 2.08 4.78 -2.65
N ILE A 186 1.84 4.85 -3.95
CA ILE A 186 2.76 4.39 -4.98
C ILE A 186 3.54 5.59 -5.50
N PHE A 187 4.83 5.62 -5.23
CA PHE A 187 5.74 6.67 -5.67
C PHE A 187 6.20 6.37 -7.10
N LEU A 188 5.74 7.16 -8.04
CA LEU A 188 6.15 7.14 -9.45
C LEU A 188 7.24 8.19 -9.68
N SER A 189 7.74 8.26 -10.92
CA SER A 189 8.82 9.19 -11.30
C SER A 189 8.47 10.67 -11.05
N ASP A 190 7.22 11.05 -11.20
CA ASP A 190 6.73 12.43 -11.18
C ASP A 190 5.47 12.64 -10.33
N SER A 191 4.92 11.58 -9.78
CA SER A 191 3.64 11.61 -9.07
C SER A 191 3.56 10.57 -7.96
N VAL A 192 2.62 10.74 -7.05
CA VAL A 192 2.29 9.77 -6.01
C VAL A 192 0.81 9.41 -6.14
N VAL A 193 0.52 8.11 -6.26
CA VAL A 193 -0.84 7.60 -6.45
C VAL A 193 -1.21 6.64 -5.34
N ASP A 194 -2.25 6.97 -4.58
CA ASP A 194 -2.79 6.09 -3.56
C ASP A 194 -3.60 4.96 -4.17
N THR A 195 -3.25 3.74 -3.83
CA THR A 195 -3.89 2.55 -4.40
C THR A 195 -4.40 1.61 -3.30
N LYS A 196 -5.60 1.06 -3.51
CA LYS A 196 -6.25 0.16 -2.53
C LYS A 196 -5.77 -1.28 -2.68
N VAL A 197 -5.51 -1.94 -1.55
CA VAL A 197 -5.18 -3.37 -1.44
C VAL A 197 -6.01 -4.01 -0.33
#